data_a86085f1070f9ff96952bd48d88267fa
#
_entry.id   a86085f1070f9ff96952bd48d88267fa
#
_cell.length_a   1.000
_cell.length_b   1.000
_cell.length_c   1.000
_cell.angle_alpha   90.00
_cell.angle_beta   90.00
_cell.angle_gamma   90.00
#
_symmetry.space_group_name_H-M   'P 1'
#
loop_
_entity.id
_entity.type
_entity.pdbx_description
1 polymer ?
#
loop_
_entity_poly.entity_id
_entity_poly.type
_entity_poly.pdbx_seq_one_letter_code
_entity_poly.pdbx_strand_id
1 'polypeptide(L)'
;AQEFGAALERGSAAEDPDTSAVERTLVERRDRLVGHARALHEPRTPWGVSAHQAQEAIAALGAKAHPPTSRVRVRGEQLAGLDRQRVDELARELTEAASLGAWSTDDGTDPWFGARIATSAEALRAQDIASRLGQDGLQDVQRAIDEVFDEVTLPEAERVSDWGMTLDTVGRVRDTLEVFRPEVFDIPLGDLVAATGTKEFRETSGVALGWYARWRLRRQARGLLRPGTPPADLHGALVDAQRQRQAWQQMAGAGGRPEIPADLDRARTAYDDLAEDLTWLGDRLASTAAGGDLLDADLPGLQERMAGLAARPERLAVIPQVLGTLDALRAAGMGPVLDD
;
A
#
# COMPACT_ATOMS: atom_id res chain seq x y z
N ALA A 1 -64.75 -83.13 13.41
CA ALA A 1 -65.47 -81.82 13.28
C ALA A 1 -65.76 -81.18 14.65
N GLN A 2 -66.08 -81.95 15.71
CA GLN A 2 -66.37 -81.37 17.04
C GLN A 2 -65.15 -80.78 17.76
N GLU A 3 -63.91 -81.38 17.58
CA GLU A 3 -62.69 -80.83 18.16
C GLU A 3 -62.20 -79.57 17.51
N PHE A 4 -62.47 -79.37 16.22
CA PHE A 4 -62.13 -78.14 15.50
C PHE A 4 -63.04 -76.94 15.85
N GLY A 5 -64.34 -77.23 16.13
CA GLY A 5 -65.27 -76.25 16.64
C GLY A 5 -64.89 -75.77 18.02
N ALA A 6 -64.53 -76.68 18.93
CA ALA A 6 -64.07 -76.33 20.32
C ALA A 6 -62.70 -75.57 20.32
N ALA A 7 -61.86 -75.80 19.31
CA ALA A 7 -60.62 -75.07 19.15
C ALA A 7 -60.82 -73.65 18.58
N LEU A 8 -61.79 -73.47 17.71
CA LEU A 8 -62.22 -72.18 17.20
C LEU A 8 -62.93 -71.35 18.24
N GLU A 9 -63.79 -71.99 19.06
CA GLU A 9 -64.46 -71.30 20.17
C GLU A 9 -63.48 -70.87 21.26
N ARG A 10 -62.47 -71.66 21.57
CA ARG A 10 -61.38 -71.28 22.49
C ARG A 10 -60.48 -70.23 21.91
N GLY A 11 -60.32 -70.18 20.62
CA GLY A 11 -59.57 -69.10 19.92
C GLY A 11 -60.34 -67.79 19.87
N SER A 12 -61.70 -67.92 19.89
CA SER A 12 -62.57 -66.74 19.93
C SER A 12 -62.71 -66.05 21.32
N ALA A 13 -62.25 -66.73 22.38
CA ALA A 13 -62.25 -66.23 23.76
C ALA A 13 -60.82 -65.74 24.19
N ALA A 14 -59.88 -65.65 23.26
CA ALA A 14 -58.65 -64.94 23.54
C ALA A 14 -59.02 -63.45 23.69
N GLU A 15 -58.84 -62.94 24.89
CA GLU A 15 -58.91 -61.48 25.13
C GLU A 15 -58.08 -60.79 24.00
N ASP A 16 -58.69 -59.81 23.37
CA ASP A 16 -57.96 -59.02 22.37
C ASP A 16 -56.74 -58.45 23.09
N PRO A 17 -55.53 -58.69 22.52
CA PRO A 17 -54.34 -58.21 23.19
C PRO A 17 -54.42 -56.71 23.39
N ASP A 18 -54.13 -56.25 24.61
CA ASP A 18 -54.12 -54.84 24.93
C ASP A 18 -53.09 -54.10 24.05
N THR A 19 -53.56 -53.60 22.93
CA THR A 19 -52.73 -52.87 21.95
C THR A 19 -52.57 -51.41 22.31
N SER A 20 -53.21 -50.93 23.38
CA SER A 20 -53.25 -49.52 23.74
C SER A 20 -51.86 -48.87 24.00
N ALA A 21 -50.90 -49.66 24.49
CA ALA A 21 -49.50 -49.19 24.66
C ALA A 21 -48.76 -49.09 23.31
N VAL A 22 -49.01 -50.02 22.40
CA VAL A 22 -48.46 -50.02 21.05
C VAL A 22 -49.03 -48.86 20.22
N GLU A 23 -50.34 -48.64 20.33
CA GLU A 23 -51.03 -47.56 19.61
C GLU A 23 -50.54 -46.20 20.10
N ARG A 24 -50.36 -45.98 21.39
CA ARG A 24 -49.78 -44.76 21.91
C ARG A 24 -48.38 -44.57 21.39
N THR A 25 -47.53 -45.59 21.40
CA THR A 25 -46.17 -45.49 20.85
C THR A 25 -46.15 -45.18 19.36
N LEU A 26 -47.06 -45.78 18.59
CA LEU A 26 -47.21 -45.51 17.18
C LEU A 26 -47.65 -44.05 16.91
N VAL A 27 -48.62 -43.57 17.64
CA VAL A 27 -49.06 -42.18 17.57
C VAL A 27 -47.93 -41.22 17.91
N GLU A 28 -47.20 -41.44 18.99
CA GLU A 28 -46.07 -40.63 19.38
C GLU A 28 -44.96 -40.61 18.32
N ARG A 29 -44.61 -41.77 17.74
CA ARG A 29 -43.62 -41.88 16.67
C ARG A 29 -44.09 -41.24 15.40
N ARG A 30 -45.36 -41.40 15.01
CA ARG A 30 -45.97 -40.73 13.87
C ARG A 30 -45.91 -39.24 14.03
N ASP A 31 -46.34 -38.72 15.19
CA ASP A 31 -46.38 -37.30 15.46
C ASP A 31 -44.97 -36.69 15.47
N ARG A 32 -43.97 -37.44 15.98
CA ARG A 32 -42.54 -37.05 15.88
C ARG A 32 -42.04 -37.00 14.43
N LEU A 33 -42.38 -37.96 13.60
CA LEU A 33 -42.04 -38.03 12.17
C LEU A 33 -42.69 -36.90 11.40
N VAL A 34 -44.01 -36.66 11.64
CA VAL A 34 -44.75 -35.58 11.02
C VAL A 34 -44.19 -34.21 11.43
N GLY A 35 -43.84 -34.07 12.72
CA GLY A 35 -43.16 -32.88 13.22
C GLY A 35 -41.81 -32.63 12.54
N HIS A 36 -41.02 -33.69 12.39
CA HIS A 36 -39.73 -33.63 11.70
C HIS A 36 -39.89 -33.27 10.21
N ALA A 37 -40.80 -33.94 9.50
CA ALA A 37 -41.10 -33.63 8.09
C ALA A 37 -41.57 -32.16 7.92
N ARG A 38 -42.46 -31.71 8.81
CA ARG A 38 -42.91 -30.30 8.79
C ARG A 38 -41.75 -29.35 9.02
N ALA A 39 -40.86 -29.60 10.00
CA ALA A 39 -39.73 -28.76 10.28
C ALA A 39 -38.71 -28.69 9.13
N LEU A 40 -38.59 -29.77 8.32
CA LEU A 40 -37.75 -29.79 7.13
C LEU A 40 -38.34 -28.94 5.97
N HIS A 41 -39.66 -28.88 5.85
CA HIS A 41 -40.33 -28.19 4.74
C HIS A 41 -40.88 -26.81 5.13
N GLU A 42 -40.80 -26.42 6.40
CA GLU A 42 -41.23 -25.12 6.86
C GLU A 42 -40.26 -24.02 6.43
N PRO A 43 -40.74 -22.98 5.67
CA PRO A 43 -39.91 -21.86 5.28
C PRO A 43 -39.47 -21.07 6.51
N ARG A 44 -38.18 -20.72 6.56
CA ARG A 44 -37.55 -19.99 7.68
C ARG A 44 -37.20 -18.56 7.29
N THR A 45 -37.49 -17.64 8.17
CA THR A 45 -37.03 -16.24 8.02
C THR A 45 -35.52 -16.16 8.23
N PRO A 46 -34.81 -15.22 7.59
CA PRO A 46 -35.33 -14.14 6.74
C PRO A 46 -35.57 -14.56 5.26
N TRP A 47 -35.12 -15.74 4.83
CA TRP A 47 -35.02 -16.07 3.41
C TRP A 47 -36.25 -16.76 2.81
N GLY A 48 -37.21 -17.18 3.63
CA GLY A 48 -38.38 -17.91 3.15
C GLY A 48 -38.07 -19.27 2.53
N VAL A 49 -36.92 -19.85 2.86
CA VAL A 49 -36.40 -21.14 2.33
C VAL A 49 -36.45 -22.18 3.41
N SER A 50 -36.96 -23.38 3.09
CA SER A 50 -36.93 -24.52 4.02
C SER A 50 -35.56 -25.22 4.02
N ALA A 51 -35.28 -26.00 5.07
CA ALA A 51 -34.06 -26.80 5.14
C ALA A 51 -33.95 -27.81 3.97
N HIS A 52 -35.07 -28.37 3.52
CA HIS A 52 -35.14 -29.27 2.36
C HIS A 52 -34.73 -28.54 1.07
N GLN A 53 -35.30 -27.35 0.81
CA GLN A 53 -34.95 -26.55 -0.36
C GLN A 53 -33.48 -26.12 -0.35
N ALA A 54 -32.93 -25.78 0.83
CA ALA A 54 -31.50 -25.46 0.96
C ALA A 54 -30.61 -26.66 0.62
N GLN A 55 -30.96 -27.86 1.08
CA GLN A 55 -30.24 -29.11 0.75
C GLN A 55 -30.31 -29.43 -0.74
N GLU A 56 -31.50 -29.28 -1.35
CA GLU A 56 -31.70 -29.48 -2.80
C GLU A 56 -30.83 -28.49 -3.60
N ALA A 57 -30.79 -27.20 -3.22
CA ALA A 57 -29.95 -26.21 -3.85
C ALA A 57 -28.45 -26.54 -3.74
N ILE A 58 -28.00 -27.00 -2.56
CA ILE A 58 -26.60 -27.42 -2.34
C ILE A 58 -26.27 -28.64 -3.22
N ALA A 59 -27.17 -29.61 -3.29
CA ALA A 59 -26.98 -30.80 -4.13
C ALA A 59 -26.93 -30.42 -5.63
N ALA A 60 -27.79 -29.52 -6.07
CA ALA A 60 -27.78 -29.01 -7.44
C ALA A 60 -26.51 -28.25 -7.79
N LEU A 61 -25.98 -27.45 -6.85
CA LEU A 61 -24.71 -26.75 -7.01
C LEU A 61 -23.52 -27.73 -7.08
N GLY A 62 -23.54 -28.79 -6.24
CA GLY A 62 -22.49 -29.83 -6.23
C GLY A 62 -22.49 -30.69 -7.49
N ALA A 63 -23.62 -30.79 -8.21
CA ALA A 63 -23.73 -31.55 -9.44
C ALA A 63 -23.26 -30.80 -10.70
N LYS A 64 -22.90 -29.53 -10.61
CA LYS A 64 -22.35 -28.73 -11.73
C LYS A 64 -20.96 -29.25 -12.12
N ALA A 65 -20.59 -29.12 -13.41
CA ALA A 65 -19.27 -29.47 -13.91
C ALA A 65 -18.12 -28.74 -13.16
N HIS A 66 -18.38 -27.50 -12.74
CA HIS A 66 -17.49 -26.68 -11.92
C HIS A 66 -18.28 -26.22 -10.68
N PRO A 67 -18.35 -27.03 -9.62
CA PRO A 67 -19.06 -26.66 -8.40
C PRO A 67 -18.32 -25.53 -7.70
N PRO A 68 -19.05 -24.56 -7.09
CA PRO A 68 -18.41 -23.53 -6.28
C PRO A 68 -17.72 -24.16 -5.08
N THR A 69 -16.44 -23.83 -4.89
CA THR A 69 -15.58 -24.40 -3.82
C THR A 69 -15.30 -23.43 -2.67
N SER A 70 -15.98 -22.30 -2.65
CA SER A 70 -15.81 -21.26 -1.62
C SER A 70 -15.97 -21.82 -0.20
N ARG A 71 -15.00 -21.48 0.66
CA ARG A 71 -15.02 -21.80 2.10
C ARG A 71 -15.47 -20.63 2.95
N VAL A 72 -15.88 -19.56 2.34
CA VAL A 72 -16.32 -18.33 3.00
C VAL A 72 -17.42 -18.61 4.01
N ARG A 73 -17.33 -17.96 5.16
CA ARG A 73 -18.35 -17.97 6.22
C ARG A 73 -18.73 -16.54 6.53
N VAL A 74 -19.92 -16.14 6.12
CA VAL A 74 -20.52 -14.87 6.53
C VAL A 74 -21.03 -15.01 7.97
N ARG A 75 -20.82 -13.99 8.81
CA ARG A 75 -21.23 -14.03 10.23
C ARG A 75 -22.75 -14.12 10.37
N GLY A 76 -23.22 -14.88 11.36
CA GLY A 76 -24.65 -15.12 11.56
C GLY A 76 -25.49 -13.87 11.74
N GLU A 77 -24.95 -12.81 12.37
CA GLU A 77 -25.63 -11.52 12.52
C GLU A 77 -25.83 -10.82 11.16
N GLN A 78 -24.84 -10.88 10.30
CA GLN A 78 -24.93 -10.33 8.92
C GLN A 78 -25.91 -11.14 8.08
N LEU A 79 -25.85 -12.48 8.19
CA LEU A 79 -26.81 -13.37 7.50
C LEU A 79 -28.25 -13.13 7.94
N ALA A 80 -28.49 -12.84 9.22
CA ALA A 80 -29.82 -12.57 9.74
C ALA A 80 -30.44 -11.27 9.18
N GLY A 81 -29.61 -10.32 8.77
CA GLY A 81 -30.03 -9.06 8.12
C GLY A 81 -30.21 -9.14 6.62
N LEU A 82 -29.85 -10.28 5.99
CA LEU A 82 -29.96 -10.47 4.54
C LEU A 82 -31.30 -11.11 4.18
N ASP A 83 -32.25 -10.35 3.68
CA ASP A 83 -33.42 -10.89 3.01
C ASP A 83 -33.09 -11.25 1.55
N ARG A 84 -34.05 -11.86 0.87
CA ARG A 84 -33.87 -12.30 -0.53
C ARG A 84 -33.57 -11.12 -1.47
N GLN A 85 -34.26 -10.01 -1.27
CA GLN A 85 -34.06 -8.80 -2.09
C GLN A 85 -32.61 -8.29 -1.95
N ARG A 86 -32.11 -8.20 -0.70
CA ARG A 86 -30.75 -7.74 -0.44
C ARG A 86 -29.69 -8.68 -1.02
N VAL A 87 -29.92 -10.01 -0.96
CA VAL A 87 -29.04 -10.99 -1.61
C VAL A 87 -28.99 -10.79 -3.12
N ASP A 88 -30.14 -10.57 -3.77
CA ASP A 88 -30.21 -10.32 -5.21
C ASP A 88 -29.55 -8.98 -5.61
N GLU A 89 -29.62 -7.96 -4.75
CA GLU A 89 -28.90 -6.69 -4.92
C GLU A 89 -27.40 -6.87 -4.83
N LEU A 90 -26.90 -7.53 -3.78
CA LEU A 90 -25.48 -7.82 -3.61
C LEU A 90 -24.92 -8.68 -4.74
N ALA A 91 -25.67 -9.66 -5.22
CA ALA A 91 -25.27 -10.48 -6.37
C ALA A 91 -25.12 -9.64 -7.65
N ARG A 92 -25.99 -8.64 -7.86
CA ARG A 92 -25.88 -7.70 -8.99
C ARG A 92 -24.66 -6.80 -8.83
N GLU A 93 -24.42 -6.23 -7.63
CA GLU A 93 -23.26 -5.40 -7.34
C GLU A 93 -21.95 -6.18 -7.55
N LEU A 94 -21.87 -7.44 -7.10
CA LEU A 94 -20.73 -8.34 -7.35
C LEU A 94 -20.54 -8.60 -8.85
N THR A 95 -21.60 -8.85 -9.58
CA THR A 95 -21.55 -9.10 -11.04
C THR A 95 -21.09 -7.84 -11.78
N GLU A 96 -21.57 -6.67 -11.38
CA GLU A 96 -21.13 -5.39 -11.92
C GLU A 96 -19.63 -5.17 -11.66
N ALA A 97 -19.18 -5.33 -10.40
CA ALA A 97 -17.76 -5.23 -10.06
C ALA A 97 -16.91 -6.20 -10.90
N ALA A 98 -17.38 -7.44 -11.08
CA ALA A 98 -16.69 -8.43 -11.94
C ALA A 98 -16.59 -7.97 -13.40
N SER A 99 -17.69 -7.40 -13.95
CA SER A 99 -17.70 -6.87 -15.33
C SER A 99 -16.78 -5.70 -15.55
N LEU A 100 -16.51 -4.91 -14.48
CA LEU A 100 -15.53 -3.81 -14.47
C LEU A 100 -14.10 -4.28 -14.22
N GLY A 101 -13.88 -5.61 -14.04
CA GLY A 101 -12.56 -6.19 -13.85
C GLY A 101 -12.02 -6.09 -12.42
N ALA A 102 -12.89 -6.06 -11.39
CA ALA A 102 -12.48 -6.04 -9.98
C ALA A 102 -11.63 -7.26 -9.60
N TRP A 103 -11.88 -8.41 -10.23
CA TRP A 103 -11.18 -9.68 -10.03
C TRP A 103 -10.54 -10.20 -11.32
N SER A 104 -10.20 -9.30 -12.25
CA SER A 104 -9.52 -9.73 -13.47
C SER A 104 -8.15 -10.28 -13.09
N THR A 105 -7.98 -11.56 -13.24
CA THR A 105 -6.68 -12.24 -13.19
C THR A 105 -6.02 -12.04 -14.56
N ASP A 106 -5.82 -10.80 -14.94
CA ASP A 106 -5.03 -10.48 -16.11
C ASP A 106 -3.58 -10.74 -15.70
N ASP A 107 -3.01 -11.84 -16.12
CA ASP A 107 -1.70 -12.46 -15.82
C ASP A 107 -0.51 -11.48 -15.60
N GLY A 108 -0.69 -10.42 -14.82
CA GLY A 108 0.27 -9.35 -14.58
C GLY A 108 0.38 -8.32 -15.72
N THR A 109 -0.52 -8.34 -16.70
CA THR A 109 -0.49 -7.42 -17.86
C THR A 109 -1.16 -6.08 -17.61
N ASP A 110 -2.00 -5.95 -16.56
CA ASP A 110 -2.62 -4.68 -16.16
C ASP A 110 -1.81 -4.00 -15.05
N PRO A 111 -1.00 -2.97 -15.38
CA PRO A 111 -0.16 -2.28 -14.40
C PRO A 111 -0.95 -1.48 -13.36
N TRP A 112 -2.24 -1.21 -13.62
CA TRP A 112 -3.15 -0.51 -12.70
C TRP A 112 -3.93 -1.46 -11.77
N PHE A 113 -3.84 -2.78 -11.97
CA PHE A 113 -4.57 -3.73 -11.14
C PHE A 113 -4.12 -3.65 -9.68
N GLY A 114 -5.07 -3.39 -8.78
CA GLY A 114 -4.80 -3.18 -7.36
C GLY A 114 -4.43 -1.74 -6.97
N ALA A 115 -4.44 -0.79 -7.93
CA ALA A 115 -4.19 0.61 -7.64
C ALA A 115 -5.26 1.22 -6.74
N ARG A 116 -4.85 2.06 -5.78
CA ARG A 116 -5.73 2.73 -4.81
C ARG A 116 -6.09 4.14 -5.28
N ILE A 117 -6.90 4.22 -6.31
CA ILE A 117 -7.37 5.48 -6.92
C ILE A 117 -8.86 5.60 -6.67
N ALA A 118 -9.24 6.36 -5.64
CA ALA A 118 -10.60 6.39 -5.12
C ALA A 118 -11.53 7.36 -5.88
N THR A 119 -10.97 8.35 -6.57
CA THR A 119 -11.77 9.41 -7.22
C THR A 119 -11.38 9.61 -8.68
N SER A 120 -12.31 10.14 -9.48
CA SER A 120 -12.03 10.52 -10.88
C SER A 120 -10.95 11.61 -10.99
N ALA A 121 -10.84 12.49 -10.00
CA ALA A 121 -9.79 13.52 -9.97
C ALA A 121 -8.39 12.87 -9.77
N GLU A 122 -8.29 11.88 -8.89
CA GLU A 122 -7.05 11.09 -8.73
C GLU A 122 -6.73 10.28 -9.99
N ALA A 123 -7.73 9.72 -10.66
CA ALA A 123 -7.54 9.00 -11.92
C ALA A 123 -6.98 9.91 -13.01
N LEU A 124 -7.49 11.12 -13.14
CA LEU A 124 -6.98 12.12 -14.08
C LEU A 124 -5.54 12.54 -13.72
N ARG A 125 -5.23 12.78 -12.43
CA ARG A 125 -3.87 13.10 -12.00
C ARG A 125 -2.91 11.94 -12.29
N ALA A 126 -3.30 10.70 -12.00
CA ALA A 126 -2.49 9.52 -12.28
C ALA A 126 -2.22 9.35 -13.79
N GLN A 127 -3.23 9.59 -14.61
CA GLN A 127 -3.10 9.57 -16.06
C GLN A 127 -2.14 10.65 -16.57
N ASP A 128 -2.26 11.88 -16.07
CA ASP A 128 -1.38 12.98 -16.43
C ASP A 128 0.08 12.68 -16.08
N ILE A 129 0.35 12.25 -14.85
CA ILE A 129 1.69 11.88 -14.39
C ILE A 129 2.26 10.75 -15.27
N ALA A 130 1.52 9.65 -15.44
CA ALA A 130 2.00 8.50 -16.22
C ALA A 130 2.26 8.88 -17.69
N SER A 131 1.36 9.66 -18.30
CA SER A 131 1.51 10.08 -19.71
C SER A 131 2.69 11.04 -19.89
N ARG A 132 2.84 12.02 -19.01
CA ARG A 132 3.93 12.98 -19.07
C ARG A 132 5.29 12.32 -18.85
N LEU A 133 5.42 11.50 -17.80
CA LEU A 133 6.68 10.82 -17.48
C LEU A 133 6.97 9.65 -18.43
N GLY A 134 5.95 8.99 -18.96
CA GLY A 134 6.10 7.90 -19.93
C GLY A 134 6.50 8.36 -21.33
N GLN A 135 6.33 9.64 -21.65
CA GLN A 135 6.81 10.26 -22.91
C GLN A 135 8.22 10.83 -22.67
N ASP A 136 8.35 12.13 -22.64
CA ASP A 136 9.64 12.83 -22.58
C ASP A 136 9.91 13.48 -21.21
N GLY A 137 8.91 13.54 -20.31
CA GLY A 137 8.97 14.29 -19.06
C GLY A 137 10.08 13.83 -18.10
N LEU A 138 10.35 12.53 -18.01
CA LEU A 138 11.45 12.00 -17.20
C LEU A 138 12.80 12.41 -17.81
N GLN A 139 12.93 12.32 -19.13
CA GLN A 139 14.15 12.67 -19.87
C GLN A 139 14.42 14.19 -19.82
N ASP A 140 13.38 15.03 -19.80
CA ASP A 140 13.52 16.48 -19.67
C ASP A 140 14.07 16.87 -18.29
N VAL A 141 13.55 16.23 -17.21
CA VAL A 141 14.08 16.40 -15.85
C VAL A 141 15.51 15.89 -15.76
N GLN A 142 15.78 14.71 -16.30
CA GLN A 142 17.14 14.15 -16.35
C GLN A 142 18.11 15.12 -17.01
N ARG A 143 17.77 15.63 -18.20
CA ARG A 143 18.63 16.57 -18.93
C ARG A 143 18.89 17.86 -18.12
N ALA A 144 17.85 18.40 -17.46
CA ALA A 144 18.00 19.60 -16.64
C ALA A 144 18.92 19.38 -15.42
N ILE A 145 18.95 18.16 -14.87
CA ILE A 145 19.82 17.80 -13.75
C ILE A 145 21.23 17.50 -14.24
N ASP A 146 21.39 16.75 -15.34
CA ASP A 146 22.68 16.39 -15.92
C ASP A 146 23.43 17.65 -16.36
N GLU A 147 22.77 18.64 -16.97
CA GLU A 147 23.36 19.95 -17.30
C GLU A 147 24.01 20.62 -16.09
N VAL A 148 23.36 20.55 -14.92
CA VAL A 148 23.87 21.10 -13.65
C VAL A 148 25.02 20.26 -13.07
N PHE A 149 24.94 18.94 -13.19
CA PHE A 149 25.96 18.05 -12.66
C PHE A 149 27.23 18.06 -13.50
N ASP A 150 27.13 18.21 -14.81
CA ASP A 150 28.27 18.33 -15.73
C ASP A 150 29.10 19.59 -15.44
N GLU A 151 28.44 20.72 -15.06
CA GLU A 151 29.18 21.97 -14.71
C GLU A 151 30.17 21.75 -13.55
N VAL A 152 29.89 20.80 -12.62
CA VAL A 152 30.67 20.57 -11.40
C VAL A 152 31.30 19.18 -11.32
N THR A 153 31.24 18.41 -12.39
CA THR A 153 31.84 17.06 -12.51
C THR A 153 31.33 16.13 -11.39
N LEU A 154 30.02 16.06 -11.20
CA LEU A 154 29.39 15.15 -10.24
C LEU A 154 29.13 13.76 -10.87
N PRO A 155 29.03 12.70 -10.06
CA PRO A 155 28.75 11.37 -10.55
C PRO A 155 27.38 11.30 -11.22
N GLU A 156 27.28 10.52 -12.31
CA GLU A 156 26.00 10.17 -12.92
C GLU A 156 25.14 9.41 -11.90
N ALA A 157 23.87 9.73 -11.85
CA ALA A 157 22.91 9.06 -10.98
C ALA A 157 22.18 7.95 -11.74
N GLU A 158 21.99 6.82 -11.07
CA GLU A 158 21.26 5.67 -11.65
C GLU A 158 19.77 5.72 -11.29
N ARG A 159 19.41 6.48 -10.25
CA ARG A 159 18.06 6.54 -9.68
C ARG A 159 17.64 7.97 -9.40
N VAL A 160 16.33 8.18 -9.33
CA VAL A 160 15.78 9.50 -8.95
C VAL A 160 16.20 9.90 -7.53
N SER A 161 16.26 8.94 -6.59
CA SER A 161 16.73 9.19 -5.22
C SER A 161 18.19 9.67 -5.17
N ASP A 162 19.04 9.24 -6.09
CA ASP A 162 20.43 9.69 -6.17
C ASP A 162 20.53 11.17 -6.55
N TRP A 163 19.67 11.63 -7.49
CA TRP A 163 19.57 13.06 -7.81
C TRP A 163 19.23 13.90 -6.58
N GLY A 164 18.25 13.46 -5.78
CA GLY A 164 17.86 14.14 -4.56
C GLY A 164 19.00 14.26 -3.56
N MET A 165 19.72 13.19 -3.31
CA MET A 165 20.88 13.20 -2.40
C MET A 165 21.99 14.15 -2.88
N THR A 166 22.23 14.16 -4.18
CA THR A 166 23.26 15.02 -4.79
C THR A 166 22.85 16.48 -4.73
N LEU A 167 21.62 16.82 -5.16
CA LEU A 167 21.07 18.17 -5.09
C LEU A 167 21.02 18.72 -3.65
N ASP A 168 20.65 17.86 -2.67
CA ASP A 168 20.69 18.21 -1.25
C ASP A 168 22.10 18.53 -0.77
N THR A 169 23.09 17.75 -1.21
CA THR A 169 24.49 17.97 -0.82
C THR A 169 25.01 19.28 -1.43
N VAL A 170 24.75 19.52 -2.73
CA VAL A 170 25.16 20.77 -3.38
C VAL A 170 24.46 21.98 -2.76
N GLY A 171 23.17 21.88 -2.44
CA GLY A 171 22.41 22.92 -1.76
C GLY A 171 23.01 23.29 -0.39
N ARG A 172 23.32 22.29 0.44
CA ARG A 172 23.97 22.51 1.75
C ARG A 172 25.38 23.07 1.62
N VAL A 173 26.12 22.70 0.59
CA VAL A 173 27.43 23.29 0.28
C VAL A 173 27.27 24.76 -0.07
N ARG A 174 26.26 25.14 -0.88
CA ARG A 174 25.91 26.54 -1.16
C ARG A 174 25.64 27.32 0.12
N ASP A 175 24.79 26.79 1.01
CA ASP A 175 24.47 27.43 2.29
C ASP A 175 25.74 27.64 3.13
N THR A 176 26.68 26.69 3.14
CA THR A 176 27.97 26.85 3.81
C THR A 176 28.82 27.96 3.17
N LEU A 177 28.81 28.04 1.83
CA LEU A 177 29.54 29.07 1.11
C LEU A 177 28.91 30.48 1.22
N GLU A 178 27.65 30.59 1.63
CA GLU A 178 27.06 31.87 2.02
C GLU A 178 27.64 32.41 3.33
N VAL A 179 27.96 31.50 4.27
CA VAL A 179 28.50 31.86 5.59
C VAL A 179 30.03 31.94 5.57
N PHE A 180 30.68 31.01 4.91
CA PHE A 180 32.14 30.88 4.88
C PHE A 180 32.72 31.19 3.51
N ARG A 181 34.02 31.53 3.50
CA ARG A 181 34.80 31.60 2.28
C ARG A 181 35.10 30.17 1.76
N PRO A 182 35.35 29.99 0.44
CA PRO A 182 35.61 28.67 -0.13
C PRO A 182 36.79 27.90 0.52
N GLU A 183 37.73 28.61 1.14
CA GLU A 183 38.87 28.04 1.86
C GLU A 183 38.44 27.13 3.03
N VAL A 184 37.18 27.18 3.48
CA VAL A 184 36.65 26.27 4.51
C VAL A 184 36.68 24.82 4.05
N PHE A 185 36.63 24.56 2.75
CA PHE A 185 36.69 23.20 2.18
C PHE A 185 38.13 22.68 2.00
N ASP A 186 39.14 23.56 2.03
CA ASP A 186 40.55 23.19 1.83
C ASP A 186 41.24 22.67 3.11
N ILE A 187 40.72 22.98 4.28
CA ILE A 187 41.35 22.73 5.56
C ILE A 187 40.60 21.70 6.42
N PRO A 188 41.27 20.92 7.26
CA PRO A 188 40.60 20.06 8.23
C PRO A 188 39.93 20.92 9.31
N LEU A 189 38.62 20.75 9.51
CA LEU A 189 37.83 21.59 10.42
C LEU A 189 37.75 21.06 11.84
N GLY A 190 38.18 19.84 12.11
CA GLY A 190 38.05 19.19 13.43
C GLY A 190 38.59 20.04 14.60
N ASP A 191 39.79 20.62 14.45
CA ASP A 191 40.37 21.46 15.47
C ASP A 191 39.63 22.79 15.66
N LEU A 192 39.06 23.35 14.57
CA LEU A 192 38.28 24.59 14.62
C LEU A 192 36.93 24.33 15.31
N VAL A 193 36.29 23.21 15.01
CA VAL A 193 35.06 22.75 15.66
C VAL A 193 35.32 22.54 17.17
N ALA A 194 36.39 21.83 17.53
CA ALA A 194 36.76 21.61 18.92
C ALA A 194 37.07 22.93 19.67
N ALA A 195 37.76 23.87 19.01
CA ALA A 195 38.10 25.16 19.62
C ALA A 195 36.87 26.07 19.87
N THR A 196 35.87 26.01 19.03
CA THR A 196 34.64 26.81 19.14
C THR A 196 33.59 26.16 20.03
N GLY A 197 33.65 24.84 20.21
CA GLY A 197 32.70 24.08 21.02
C GLY A 197 32.78 24.37 22.51
N THR A 198 31.81 23.86 23.27
CA THR A 198 31.73 23.94 24.74
C THR A 198 32.82 23.06 25.38
N LYS A 199 33.03 23.23 26.68
CA LYS A 199 33.97 22.38 27.43
C LYS A 199 33.54 20.91 27.36
N GLU A 200 32.27 20.65 27.52
CA GLU A 200 31.64 19.33 27.49
C GLU A 200 31.82 18.65 26.11
N PHE A 201 31.64 19.36 25.02
CA PHE A 201 31.87 18.89 23.65
C PHE A 201 33.34 18.43 23.46
N ARG A 202 34.32 19.21 23.96
CA ARG A 202 35.75 18.86 23.85
C ARG A 202 36.10 17.61 24.64
N GLU A 203 35.56 17.46 25.86
CA GLU A 203 35.74 16.31 26.71
C GLU A 203 35.19 15.04 26.04
N THR A 204 34.03 15.12 25.43
CA THR A 204 33.42 14.01 24.69
C THR A 204 34.19 13.69 23.41
N SER A 205 34.71 14.70 22.72
CA SER A 205 35.49 14.55 21.47
C SER A 205 36.95 14.11 21.71
N GLY A 206 37.41 14.04 22.95
CA GLY A 206 38.78 13.64 23.30
C GLY A 206 39.86 14.65 22.89
N VAL A 207 39.51 15.90 22.57
CA VAL A 207 40.43 16.94 22.07
C VAL A 207 40.85 17.88 23.20
N ALA A 208 42.08 17.76 23.66
CA ALA A 208 42.66 18.65 24.65
C ALA A 208 43.35 19.85 23.98
N LEU A 209 42.74 21.03 24.09
CA LEU A 209 43.29 22.28 23.56
C LEU A 209 43.66 23.26 24.69
N GLY A 210 44.92 23.69 24.73
CA GLY A 210 45.37 24.78 25.61
C GLY A 210 44.68 26.11 25.24
N TRP A 211 44.67 27.06 26.19
CA TRP A 211 43.98 28.35 26.03
C TRP A 211 44.49 29.18 24.83
N TYR A 212 45.82 29.15 24.58
CA TYR A 212 46.45 29.88 23.48
C TYR A 212 46.08 29.24 22.11
N ALA A 213 46.15 27.89 22.04
CA ALA A 213 45.72 27.16 20.84
C ALA A 213 44.25 27.43 20.49
N ARG A 214 43.35 27.41 21.49
CA ARG A 214 41.94 27.78 21.32
C ARG A 214 41.75 29.17 20.82
N TRP A 215 42.46 30.17 21.38
CA TRP A 215 42.35 31.53 20.94
C TRP A 215 42.80 31.72 19.49
N ARG A 216 43.92 31.08 19.10
CA ARG A 216 44.40 31.10 17.71
C ARG A 216 43.41 30.43 16.74
N LEU A 217 42.92 29.28 17.08
CA LEU A 217 41.93 28.53 16.24
C LEU A 217 40.61 29.25 16.11
N ARG A 218 40.11 29.88 17.17
CA ARG A 218 38.94 30.74 17.11
C ARG A 218 39.13 31.96 16.23
N ARG A 219 40.32 32.56 16.25
CA ARG A 219 40.67 33.66 15.35
C ARG A 219 40.69 33.17 13.88
N GLN A 220 41.27 32.00 13.65
CA GLN A 220 41.29 31.37 12.32
C GLN A 220 39.87 31.07 11.84
N ALA A 221 39.03 30.48 12.67
CA ALA A 221 37.63 30.23 12.35
C ALA A 221 36.85 31.49 11.93
N ARG A 222 37.04 32.58 12.66
CA ARG A 222 36.48 33.90 12.30
C ARG A 222 37.02 34.44 10.99
N GLY A 223 38.28 34.17 10.68
CA GLY A 223 38.92 34.57 9.43
C GLY A 223 38.35 33.86 8.19
N LEU A 224 37.70 32.69 8.38
CA LEU A 224 37.03 32.00 7.32
C LEU A 224 35.63 32.53 7.01
N LEU A 225 35.05 33.38 7.85
CA LEU A 225 33.75 33.98 7.60
C LEU A 225 33.79 34.94 6.43
N ARG A 226 32.73 34.99 5.65
CA ARG A 226 32.51 36.06 4.67
C ARG A 226 32.30 37.38 5.38
N PRO A 227 32.66 38.50 4.76
CA PRO A 227 32.27 39.84 5.25
C PRO A 227 30.74 39.98 5.27
N GLY A 228 30.19 40.28 6.43
CA GLY A 228 28.75 40.39 6.63
C GLY A 228 28.34 40.07 8.06
N THR A 229 27.11 39.64 8.26
CA THR A 229 26.60 39.25 9.58
C THR A 229 27.15 37.91 9.97
N PRO A 230 27.93 37.80 11.09
CA PRO A 230 28.43 36.50 11.55
C PRO A 230 27.26 35.62 11.98
N PRO A 231 27.37 34.28 11.82
CA PRO A 231 26.35 33.35 12.28
C PRO A 231 26.16 33.45 13.79
N ALA A 232 24.93 33.33 14.26
CA ALA A 232 24.60 33.36 15.69
C ALA A 232 25.32 32.23 16.46
N ASP A 233 25.50 31.08 15.82
CA ASP A 233 26.26 29.92 16.32
C ASP A 233 27.38 29.54 15.35
N LEU A 234 28.59 30.06 15.63
CA LEU A 234 29.79 29.71 14.84
C LEU A 234 30.19 28.25 15.00
N HIS A 235 29.93 27.62 16.17
CA HIS A 235 30.27 26.23 16.39
C HIS A 235 29.38 25.33 15.53
N GLY A 236 28.07 25.53 15.59
CA GLY A 236 27.11 24.77 14.76
C GLY A 236 27.41 24.92 13.27
N ALA A 237 27.65 26.13 12.79
CA ALA A 237 28.03 26.40 11.40
C ALA A 237 29.32 25.65 10.96
N LEU A 238 30.32 25.56 11.83
CA LEU A 238 31.55 24.79 11.54
C LEU A 238 31.32 23.27 11.57
N VAL A 239 30.43 22.78 12.43
CA VAL A 239 30.03 21.36 12.45
C VAL A 239 29.35 20.99 11.14
N ASP A 240 28.43 21.85 10.66
CA ASP A 240 27.74 21.66 9.39
C ASP A 240 28.72 21.73 8.21
N ALA A 241 29.62 22.73 8.18
CA ALA A 241 30.66 22.82 7.17
C ALA A 241 31.57 21.57 7.13
N GLN A 242 31.89 20.99 8.30
CA GLN A 242 32.66 19.76 8.37
C GLN A 242 31.92 18.56 7.78
N ARG A 243 30.61 18.43 8.03
CA ARG A 243 29.79 17.37 7.46
C ARG A 243 29.70 17.51 5.93
N GLN A 244 29.46 18.72 5.44
CA GLN A 244 29.35 18.98 4.02
C GLN A 244 30.67 18.79 3.29
N ARG A 245 31.78 19.18 3.91
CA ARG A 245 33.11 18.87 3.36
C ARG A 245 33.34 17.38 3.22
N GLN A 246 32.93 16.58 4.21
CA GLN A 246 33.02 15.11 4.13
C GLN A 246 32.11 14.52 3.05
N ALA A 247 30.86 14.97 2.98
CA ALA A 247 29.92 14.54 1.96
C ALA A 247 30.40 14.90 0.55
N TRP A 248 30.91 16.12 0.35
CA TRP A 248 31.49 16.57 -0.92
C TRP A 248 32.68 15.70 -1.33
N GLN A 249 33.60 15.42 -0.39
CA GLN A 249 34.78 14.59 -0.67
C GLN A 249 34.41 13.14 -1.04
N GLN A 250 33.34 12.61 -0.48
CA GLN A 250 32.83 11.28 -0.84
C GLN A 250 32.22 11.27 -2.23
N MET A 251 31.54 12.33 -2.62
CA MET A 251 30.81 12.46 -3.88
C MET A 251 31.72 12.85 -5.03
N ALA A 252 32.55 13.90 -4.88
CA ALA A 252 33.39 14.48 -5.94
C ALA A 252 34.86 13.95 -5.91
N GLY A 253 35.17 13.00 -5.01
CA GLY A 253 36.54 12.52 -4.83
C GLY A 253 37.41 13.46 -4.00
N ALA A 254 38.69 13.08 -3.82
CA ALA A 254 39.60 13.76 -2.88
C ALA A 254 40.11 15.15 -3.34
N GLY A 255 39.62 15.71 -4.44
CA GLY A 255 40.20 16.94 -4.98
C GLY A 255 39.20 17.87 -5.64
N GLY A 256 39.03 19.04 -5.10
CA GLY A 256 38.29 20.13 -5.72
C GLY A 256 37.53 21.00 -4.69
N ARG A 257 37.66 22.31 -4.83
CA ARG A 257 36.77 23.23 -4.13
C ARG A 257 35.36 23.03 -4.73
N PRO A 258 34.30 23.02 -3.90
CA PRO A 258 32.96 23.00 -4.43
C PRO A 258 32.71 24.25 -5.30
N GLU A 259 32.23 24.03 -6.49
CA GLU A 259 31.64 25.06 -7.34
C GLU A 259 30.13 24.90 -7.30
N ILE A 260 29.40 25.99 -7.23
CA ILE A 260 27.94 25.96 -7.19
C ILE A 260 27.41 26.24 -8.60
N PRO A 261 26.68 25.33 -9.20
CA PRO A 261 26.09 25.51 -10.51
C PRO A 261 25.13 26.70 -10.56
N ALA A 262 25.09 27.42 -11.67
CA ALA A 262 24.24 28.61 -11.80
C ALA A 262 22.73 28.25 -11.74
N ASP A 263 22.35 27.10 -12.33
CA ASP A 263 20.96 26.68 -12.49
C ASP A 263 20.51 25.65 -11.42
N LEU A 264 21.21 25.59 -10.26
CA LEU A 264 20.89 24.66 -9.16
C LEU A 264 19.41 24.73 -8.71
N ASP A 265 18.87 25.95 -8.58
CA ASP A 265 17.49 26.12 -8.11
C ASP A 265 16.47 25.62 -9.14
N ARG A 266 16.77 25.73 -10.41
CA ARG A 266 15.93 25.17 -11.50
C ARG A 266 15.95 23.64 -11.46
N ALA A 267 17.13 23.03 -11.37
CA ALA A 267 17.26 21.58 -11.26
C ALA A 267 16.56 21.06 -9.99
N ARG A 268 16.70 21.77 -8.87
CA ARG A 268 16.03 21.45 -7.61
C ARG A 268 14.52 21.47 -7.75
N THR A 269 13.93 22.51 -8.35
CA THR A 269 12.49 22.59 -8.56
C THR A 269 12.00 21.45 -9.46
N ALA A 270 12.70 21.18 -10.56
CA ALA A 270 12.34 20.08 -11.45
C ALA A 270 12.38 18.71 -10.75
N TYR A 271 13.37 18.50 -9.87
CA TYR A 271 13.45 17.29 -9.05
C TYR A 271 12.31 17.21 -8.03
N ASP A 272 12.03 18.30 -7.30
CA ASP A 272 11.03 18.32 -6.24
C ASP A 272 9.62 18.04 -6.83
N ASP A 273 9.28 18.62 -7.98
CA ASP A 273 8.04 18.35 -8.71
C ASP A 273 7.94 16.87 -9.14
N LEU A 274 9.03 16.30 -9.69
CA LEU A 274 9.10 14.89 -10.05
C LEU A 274 8.96 13.99 -8.82
N ALA A 275 9.67 14.28 -7.74
CA ALA A 275 9.66 13.48 -6.52
C ALA A 275 8.28 13.50 -5.84
N GLU A 276 7.57 14.65 -5.86
CA GLU A 276 6.19 14.74 -5.38
C GLU A 276 5.27 13.83 -6.20
N ASP A 277 5.34 13.91 -7.52
CA ASP A 277 4.51 13.11 -8.41
C ASP A 277 4.77 11.61 -8.28
N LEU A 278 6.05 11.19 -8.22
CA LEU A 278 6.43 9.79 -8.06
C LEU A 278 6.03 9.26 -6.68
N THR A 279 6.18 10.06 -5.61
CA THR A 279 5.74 9.67 -4.26
C THR A 279 4.22 9.50 -4.24
N TRP A 280 3.49 10.49 -4.76
CA TRP A 280 2.03 10.44 -4.83
C TRP A 280 1.51 9.23 -5.61
N LEU A 281 2.13 8.94 -6.77
CA LEU A 281 1.76 7.80 -7.61
C LEU A 281 2.16 6.48 -6.95
N GLY A 282 3.37 6.40 -6.37
CA GLY A 282 3.89 5.23 -5.67
C GLY A 282 2.99 4.75 -4.54
N ASP A 283 2.47 5.68 -3.73
CA ASP A 283 1.53 5.36 -2.65
C ASP A 283 0.26 4.65 -3.18
N ARG A 284 -0.19 5.03 -4.37
CA ARG A 284 -1.38 4.46 -5.00
C ARG A 284 -1.11 3.15 -5.71
N LEU A 285 0.10 2.94 -6.14
CA LEU A 285 0.55 1.72 -6.83
C LEU A 285 1.17 0.67 -5.89
N ALA A 286 1.26 0.94 -4.59
CA ALA A 286 1.95 0.07 -3.63
C ALA A 286 1.48 -1.40 -3.64
N SER A 287 0.25 -1.66 -4.05
CA SER A 287 -0.34 -3.01 -4.13
C SER A 287 -0.39 -3.56 -5.56
N THR A 288 0.20 -2.88 -6.54
CA THR A 288 0.21 -3.29 -7.96
C THR A 288 1.51 -3.97 -8.34
N ALA A 289 1.53 -4.63 -9.50
CA ALA A 289 2.75 -5.18 -10.08
C ALA A 289 3.77 -4.08 -10.48
N ALA A 290 3.30 -2.86 -10.79
CA ALA A 290 4.16 -1.72 -11.07
C ALA A 290 4.96 -1.26 -9.81
N GLY A 291 4.47 -1.60 -8.60
CA GLY A 291 5.16 -1.45 -7.34
C GLY A 291 5.26 -0.03 -6.81
N GLY A 292 5.50 0.11 -5.49
CA GLY A 292 5.38 1.37 -4.77
C GLY A 292 6.64 2.22 -4.70
N ASP A 293 7.84 1.67 -4.89
CA ASP A 293 9.08 2.43 -4.67
C ASP A 293 9.65 2.98 -5.98
N LEU A 294 8.96 4.02 -6.48
CA LEU A 294 9.29 4.61 -7.79
C LEU A 294 10.55 5.50 -7.75
N LEU A 295 10.89 6.08 -6.59
CA LEU A 295 12.06 6.92 -6.44
C LEU A 295 13.37 6.12 -6.48
N ASP A 296 13.35 4.88 -5.98
CA ASP A 296 14.51 4.00 -5.94
C ASP A 296 14.62 3.06 -7.15
N ALA A 297 13.67 3.17 -8.09
CA ALA A 297 13.78 2.46 -9.37
C ALA A 297 14.93 3.03 -10.21
N ASP A 298 15.59 2.18 -10.98
CA ASP A 298 16.54 2.61 -11.98
C ASP A 298 15.82 3.40 -13.10
N LEU A 299 16.46 4.40 -13.66
CA LEU A 299 15.83 5.32 -14.62
C LEU A 299 15.23 4.62 -15.84
N PRO A 300 15.90 3.63 -16.48
CA PRO A 300 15.30 2.88 -17.58
C PRO A 300 14.05 2.09 -17.16
N GLY A 301 14.08 1.42 -16.01
CA GLY A 301 12.95 0.67 -15.47
C GLY A 301 11.78 1.58 -15.07
N LEU A 302 12.07 2.78 -14.54
CA LEU A 302 11.05 3.78 -14.26
C LEU A 302 10.38 4.26 -15.54
N GLN A 303 11.15 4.55 -16.59
CA GLN A 303 10.64 4.94 -17.90
C GLN A 303 9.70 3.87 -18.48
N GLU A 304 10.10 2.60 -18.43
CA GLU A 304 9.30 1.47 -18.91
C GLU A 304 7.99 1.35 -18.11
N ARG A 305 8.05 1.48 -16.77
CA ARG A 305 6.85 1.45 -15.91
C ARG A 305 5.90 2.58 -16.23
N MET A 306 6.38 3.81 -16.38
CA MET A 306 5.55 4.97 -16.74
C MET A 306 4.91 4.80 -18.13
N ALA A 307 5.65 4.31 -19.10
CA ALA A 307 5.13 4.00 -20.43
C ALA A 307 4.05 2.90 -20.39
N GLY A 308 4.25 1.85 -19.58
CA GLY A 308 3.28 0.79 -19.38
C GLY A 308 1.98 1.29 -18.73
N LEU A 309 2.08 2.16 -17.71
CA LEU A 309 0.94 2.80 -17.06
C LEU A 309 0.18 3.72 -18.06
N ALA A 310 0.91 4.51 -18.83
CA ALA A 310 0.36 5.42 -19.84
C ALA A 310 -0.36 4.70 -20.99
N ALA A 311 0.02 3.47 -21.28
CA ALA A 311 -0.56 2.67 -22.37
C ALA A 311 -1.98 2.17 -22.08
N ARG A 312 -2.45 2.26 -20.81
CA ARG A 312 -3.77 1.73 -20.38
C ARG A 312 -4.64 2.76 -19.65
N PRO A 313 -4.91 3.93 -20.25
CA PRO A 313 -5.70 4.99 -19.60
C PRO A 313 -7.17 4.58 -19.33
N GLU A 314 -7.72 3.66 -20.13
CA GLU A 314 -9.08 3.16 -19.99
C GLU A 314 -9.33 2.48 -18.64
N ARG A 315 -8.29 1.88 -18.04
CA ARG A 315 -8.40 1.25 -16.71
C ARG A 315 -8.63 2.29 -15.61
N LEU A 316 -7.99 3.44 -15.69
CA LEU A 316 -8.16 4.52 -14.72
C LEU A 316 -9.59 5.05 -14.65
N ALA A 317 -10.33 5.02 -15.76
CA ALA A 317 -11.72 5.48 -15.79
C ALA A 317 -12.66 4.61 -14.92
N VAL A 318 -12.36 3.32 -14.74
CA VAL A 318 -13.23 2.37 -14.02
C VAL A 318 -12.76 2.08 -12.60
N ILE A 319 -11.49 2.29 -12.25
CA ILE A 319 -10.96 1.99 -10.91
C ILE A 319 -11.73 2.67 -9.77
N PRO A 320 -12.09 3.97 -9.83
CA PRO A 320 -12.87 4.61 -8.76
C PRO A 320 -14.23 3.97 -8.55
N GLN A 321 -14.89 3.54 -9.62
CA GLN A 321 -16.18 2.85 -9.56
C GLN A 321 -16.02 1.46 -8.92
N VAL A 322 -14.99 0.71 -9.35
CA VAL A 322 -14.68 -0.61 -8.77
C VAL A 322 -14.42 -0.49 -7.26
N LEU A 323 -13.55 0.44 -6.84
CA LEU A 323 -13.25 0.65 -5.43
C LEU A 323 -14.49 1.06 -4.63
N GLY A 324 -15.30 1.99 -5.15
CA GLY A 324 -16.56 2.39 -4.51
C GLY A 324 -17.53 1.22 -4.34
N THR A 325 -17.68 0.35 -5.34
CA THR A 325 -18.51 -0.85 -5.26
C THR A 325 -17.95 -1.86 -4.26
N LEU A 326 -16.64 -2.11 -4.26
CA LEU A 326 -15.99 -3.01 -3.29
C LEU A 326 -16.12 -2.51 -1.85
N ASP A 327 -15.99 -1.20 -1.62
CA ASP A 327 -16.16 -0.60 -0.29
C ASP A 327 -17.62 -0.68 0.18
N ALA A 328 -18.60 -0.46 -0.71
CA ALA A 328 -20.02 -0.66 -0.41
C ALA A 328 -20.32 -2.13 -0.03
N LEU A 329 -19.74 -3.08 -0.77
CA LEU A 329 -19.87 -4.51 -0.48
C LEU A 329 -19.20 -4.88 0.85
N ARG A 330 -18.04 -4.32 1.18
CA ARG A 330 -17.38 -4.52 2.49
C ARG A 330 -18.23 -3.96 3.63
N ALA A 331 -18.78 -2.76 3.46
CA ALA A 331 -19.67 -2.14 4.44
C ALA A 331 -20.96 -2.96 4.64
N ALA A 332 -21.45 -3.64 3.60
CA ALA A 332 -22.55 -4.60 3.69
C ALA A 332 -22.17 -5.95 4.33
N GLY A 333 -20.92 -6.13 4.77
CA GLY A 333 -20.44 -7.34 5.44
C GLY A 333 -19.96 -8.44 4.50
N MET A 334 -19.76 -8.14 3.23
CA MET A 334 -19.29 -9.10 2.21
C MET A 334 -17.75 -9.23 2.16
N GLY A 335 -17.02 -8.58 3.06
CA GLY A 335 -15.55 -8.68 3.11
C GLY A 335 -15.03 -10.11 2.96
N PRO A 336 -15.52 -11.10 3.75
CA PRO A 336 -15.07 -12.49 3.61
C PRO A 336 -15.34 -13.13 2.23
N VAL A 337 -16.27 -12.57 1.45
CA VAL A 337 -16.58 -13.05 0.08
C VAL A 337 -15.64 -12.42 -0.94
N LEU A 338 -15.18 -11.20 -0.66
CA LEU A 338 -14.29 -10.44 -1.55
C LEU A 338 -12.82 -10.90 -1.44
N ASP A 339 -12.45 -11.44 -0.29
CA ASP A 339 -11.08 -11.81 0.04
C ASP A 339 -10.80 -13.30 -0.21
N ASP A 340 -11.81 -14.12 -0.66
CA ASP A 340 -11.71 -15.54 -1.01
C ASP A 340 -11.34 -15.71 -2.48
#